data_1a7deaf383f3f478111f7c37d778dc0f
#
_entry.id   1a7deaf383f3f478111f7c37d778dc0f
#
_cell.length_a   1.000
_cell.length_b   1.000
_cell.length_c   1.000
_cell.angle_alpha   90.00
_cell.angle_beta   90.00
_cell.angle_gamma   90.00
#
_symmetry.space_group_name_H-M   'P 1'
#
loop_
_entity.id
_entity.type
_entity.pdbx_description
1 polymer ?
#
loop_
_entity_poly.entity_id
_entity_poly.type
_entity_poly.pdbx_seq_one_letter_code
_entity_poly.pdbx_strand_id
1 'polypeptide(L)'
;KLYLTDMKKRNSGKILNVASIAGFMPGPLMATYYATKAYVVRLSEGIREELKKERSKVQISILCPGPVKTNFDEVANVKFKIRQADSMKVAKYAIKKLEQGKFYIVPGIDVKFAKFGTKIFPSNLVSKVTYMVQKRKLGGDRD
;
A
#
# COMPACT_ATOMS: atom_id res chain seq x y z
N LYS A 1 -18.49 1.70 0.11
CA LYS A 1 -19.83 1.10 -0.03
C LYS A 1 -20.61 1.65 -1.22
N LEU A 2 -20.69 2.97 -1.46
CA LEU A 2 -21.53 3.57 -2.51
C LEU A 2 -21.38 2.89 -3.89
N TYR A 3 -20.18 2.90 -4.45
CA TYR A 3 -19.93 2.31 -5.78
C TYR A 3 -20.04 0.78 -5.81
N LEU A 4 -19.70 0.11 -4.71
CA LEU A 4 -19.68 -1.35 -4.65
C LEU A 4 -21.09 -1.94 -4.79
N THR A 5 -22.10 -1.30 -4.22
CA THR A 5 -23.51 -1.74 -4.32
C THR A 5 -23.97 -1.80 -5.78
N ASP A 6 -23.71 -0.75 -6.56
CA ASP A 6 -24.11 -0.70 -7.97
C ASP A 6 -23.28 -1.64 -8.86
N MET A 7 -21.99 -1.79 -8.55
CA MET A 7 -21.13 -2.76 -9.22
C MET A 7 -21.62 -4.20 -8.98
N LYS A 8 -22.04 -4.52 -7.75
CA LYS A 8 -22.61 -5.84 -7.42
C LYS A 8 -23.92 -6.09 -8.15
N LYS A 9 -24.84 -5.12 -8.22
CA LYS A 9 -26.11 -5.24 -8.96
C LYS A 9 -25.89 -5.58 -10.44
N ARG A 10 -24.97 -4.90 -11.10
CA ARG A 10 -24.64 -5.18 -12.52
C ARG A 10 -23.61 -6.29 -12.70
N ASN A 11 -23.14 -6.89 -11.60
CA ASN A 11 -22.10 -7.92 -11.55
C ASN A 11 -20.83 -7.60 -12.37
N SER A 12 -20.42 -6.31 -12.37
CA SER A 12 -19.30 -5.81 -13.14
C SER A 12 -18.70 -4.56 -12.52
N GLY A 13 -17.39 -4.47 -12.49
CA GLY A 13 -16.65 -3.29 -12.03
C GLY A 13 -15.26 -3.63 -11.54
N LYS A 14 -14.40 -2.61 -11.49
CA LYS A 14 -13.04 -2.72 -10.95
C LYS A 14 -12.79 -1.58 -9.96
N ILE A 15 -12.27 -1.90 -8.80
CA ILE A 15 -11.91 -0.95 -7.74
C ILE A 15 -10.41 -1.06 -7.50
N LEU A 16 -9.71 0.07 -7.52
CA LEU A 16 -8.31 0.17 -7.14
C LEU A 16 -8.19 1.03 -5.88
N ASN A 17 -7.90 0.41 -4.75
CA ASN A 17 -7.57 1.13 -3.53
C ASN A 17 -6.08 1.44 -3.48
N VAL A 18 -5.74 2.67 -3.11
CA VAL A 18 -4.33 3.10 -3.00
C VAL A 18 -3.89 3.06 -1.54
N ALA A 19 -3.14 2.04 -1.20
CA ALA A 19 -2.50 1.87 0.10
C ALA A 19 -1.00 2.30 0.05
N SER A 20 -0.13 1.51 0.60
CA SER A 20 1.34 1.64 0.61
C SER A 20 1.96 0.34 1.10
N ILE A 21 3.26 0.16 0.87
CA ILE A 21 4.06 -0.86 1.59
C ILE A 21 3.97 -0.68 3.11
N ALA A 22 3.78 0.54 3.59
CA ALA A 22 3.56 0.88 4.99
C ALA A 22 2.38 0.13 5.62
N GLY A 23 1.40 -0.31 4.84
CA GLY A 23 0.25 -1.10 5.33
C GLY A 23 0.58 -2.53 5.76
N PHE A 24 1.82 -2.99 5.61
CA PHE A 24 2.25 -4.34 5.97
C PHE A 24 3.19 -4.41 7.16
N MET A 25 3.55 -3.29 7.77
CA MET A 25 4.55 -3.23 8.83
C MET A 25 4.23 -2.14 9.86
N PRO A 26 4.73 -2.25 11.10
CA PRO A 26 4.65 -1.17 12.07
C PRO A 26 5.52 0.02 11.61
N GLY A 27 5.07 1.24 11.91
CA GLY A 27 5.73 2.47 11.48
C GLY A 27 6.00 3.45 12.62
N PRO A 28 6.99 3.21 13.49
CA PRO A 28 7.40 4.18 14.49
C PRO A 28 7.69 5.55 13.84
N LEU A 29 7.43 6.64 14.55
CA LEU A 29 7.55 8.03 14.11
C LEU A 29 6.51 8.46 13.03
N MET A 30 5.77 7.52 12.45
CA MET A 30 4.68 7.76 11.49
C MET A 30 3.51 6.78 11.74
N ALA A 31 3.24 6.42 12.99
CA ALA A 31 2.32 5.35 13.36
C ALA A 31 0.91 5.53 12.76
N THR A 32 0.36 6.72 12.81
CA THR A 32 -0.96 7.04 12.23
C THR A 32 -1.01 6.75 10.72
N TYR A 33 0.01 7.19 9.97
CA TYR A 33 0.07 6.92 8.53
C TYR A 33 0.10 5.42 8.24
N TYR A 34 0.95 4.67 8.93
CA TYR A 34 1.06 3.21 8.76
C TYR A 34 -0.25 2.51 9.12
N ALA A 35 -0.90 2.93 10.22
CA ALA A 35 -2.19 2.40 10.64
C ALA A 35 -3.29 2.66 9.61
N THR A 36 -3.37 3.87 9.04
CA THR A 36 -4.34 4.18 7.97
C THR A 36 -4.12 3.33 6.73
N LYS A 37 -2.85 3.07 6.35
CA LYS A 37 -2.54 2.22 5.19
C LYS A 37 -2.80 0.75 5.47
N ALA A 38 -2.58 0.28 6.69
CA ALA A 38 -2.97 -1.07 7.12
C ALA A 38 -4.50 -1.25 7.09
N TYR A 39 -5.26 -0.26 7.54
CA TYR A 39 -6.71 -0.25 7.43
C TYR A 39 -7.18 -0.47 5.99
N VAL A 40 -6.64 0.30 5.03
CA VAL A 40 -7.00 0.15 3.60
C VAL A 40 -6.69 -1.25 3.08
N VAL A 41 -5.54 -1.83 3.47
CA VAL A 41 -5.16 -3.19 3.09
C VAL A 41 -6.17 -4.20 3.64
N ARG A 42 -6.45 -4.19 4.96
CA ARG A 42 -7.35 -5.17 5.60
C ARG A 42 -8.79 -5.03 5.14
N LEU A 43 -9.28 -3.80 4.99
CA LEU A 43 -10.61 -3.55 4.42
C LEU A 43 -10.75 -4.17 3.02
N SER A 44 -9.75 -3.98 2.16
CA SER A 44 -9.78 -4.51 0.80
C SER A 44 -9.69 -6.04 0.76
N GLU A 45 -8.91 -6.63 1.66
CA GLU A 45 -8.85 -8.10 1.83
C GLU A 45 -10.21 -8.66 2.22
N GLY A 46 -10.88 -8.05 3.20
CA GLY A 46 -12.23 -8.45 3.64
C GLY A 46 -13.23 -8.38 2.50
N ILE A 47 -13.33 -7.23 1.82
CA ILE A 47 -14.25 -7.05 0.68
C ILE A 47 -13.97 -8.07 -0.43
N ARG A 48 -12.71 -8.39 -0.69
CA ARG A 48 -12.35 -9.40 -1.70
C ARG A 48 -12.93 -10.77 -1.36
N GLU A 49 -12.82 -11.21 -0.11
CA GLU A 49 -13.35 -12.51 0.31
C GLU A 49 -14.89 -12.54 0.28
N GLU A 50 -15.55 -11.43 0.65
CA GLU A 50 -17.00 -11.27 0.50
C GLU A 50 -17.42 -11.43 -0.96
N LEU A 51 -16.76 -10.70 -1.89
CA LEU A 51 -17.05 -10.79 -3.33
C LEU A 51 -16.84 -12.20 -3.89
N LYS A 52 -15.82 -12.92 -3.42
CA LYS A 52 -15.58 -14.32 -3.82
C LYS A 52 -16.69 -15.24 -3.33
N LYS A 53 -17.10 -15.11 -2.08
CA LYS A 53 -18.22 -15.92 -1.50
C LYS A 53 -19.52 -15.69 -2.24
N GLU A 54 -19.77 -14.47 -2.67
CA GLU A 54 -20.92 -14.09 -3.49
C GLU A 54 -20.78 -14.46 -4.97
N ARG A 55 -19.67 -15.04 -5.41
CA ARG A 55 -19.35 -15.33 -6.81
C ARG A 55 -19.46 -14.11 -7.73
N SER A 56 -19.20 -12.92 -7.18
CA SER A 56 -19.27 -11.67 -7.91
C SER A 56 -18.11 -11.52 -8.90
N LYS A 57 -18.40 -10.97 -10.09
CA LYS A 57 -17.39 -10.61 -11.08
C LYS A 57 -16.73 -9.26 -10.80
N VAL A 58 -17.14 -8.54 -9.77
CA VAL A 58 -16.50 -7.29 -9.34
C VAL A 58 -15.09 -7.58 -8.84
N GLN A 59 -14.13 -6.81 -9.32
CA GLN A 59 -12.73 -6.95 -8.96
C GLN A 59 -12.30 -5.84 -8.01
N ILE A 60 -11.56 -6.18 -6.97
CA ILE A 60 -10.88 -5.23 -6.11
C ILE A 60 -9.38 -5.48 -6.15
N SER A 61 -8.60 -4.40 -6.21
CA SER A 61 -7.14 -4.43 -6.22
C SER A 61 -6.59 -3.39 -5.24
N ILE A 62 -5.39 -3.63 -4.74
CA ILE A 62 -4.69 -2.73 -3.82
C ILE A 62 -3.35 -2.35 -4.42
N LEU A 63 -3.14 -1.07 -4.67
CA LEU A 63 -1.83 -0.54 -5.03
C LEU A 63 -1.03 -0.28 -3.75
N CYS A 64 0.10 -0.94 -3.61
CA CYS A 64 0.99 -0.85 -2.45
C CYS A 64 2.39 -0.41 -2.91
N PRO A 65 2.60 0.86 -3.26
CA PRO A 65 3.90 1.35 -3.68
C PRO A 65 4.84 1.55 -2.50
N GLY A 66 6.14 1.58 -2.78
CA GLY A 66 7.14 2.22 -1.94
C GLY A 66 7.10 3.75 -2.09
N PRO A 67 8.17 4.47 -1.78
CA PRO A 67 8.26 5.91 -1.99
C PRO A 67 8.07 6.28 -3.46
N VAL A 68 7.16 7.22 -3.73
CA VAL A 68 6.85 7.73 -5.07
C VAL A 68 7.06 9.24 -5.08
N LYS A 69 7.70 9.76 -6.11
CA LYS A 69 7.91 11.21 -6.26
C LYS A 69 6.57 11.92 -6.49
N THR A 70 6.08 12.58 -5.45
CA THR A 70 4.82 13.34 -5.42
C THR A 70 4.96 14.47 -4.40
N ASN A 71 3.97 15.34 -4.27
CA ASN A 71 3.93 16.37 -3.24
C ASN A 71 3.71 15.82 -1.80
N PHE A 72 3.65 14.49 -1.65
CA PHE A 72 3.49 13.86 -0.34
C PHE A 72 4.61 14.20 0.63
N ASP A 73 5.84 14.35 0.12
CA ASP A 73 7.01 14.66 0.93
C ASP A 73 6.87 16.01 1.64
N GLU A 74 6.32 17.01 0.93
CA GLU A 74 6.05 18.35 1.46
C GLU A 74 4.92 18.30 2.49
N VAL A 75 3.81 17.65 2.16
CA VAL A 75 2.62 17.55 3.04
C VAL A 75 2.92 16.76 4.31
N ALA A 76 3.69 15.69 4.22
CA ALA A 76 4.06 14.84 5.35
C ALA A 76 5.31 15.33 6.10
N ASN A 77 5.93 16.43 5.63
CA ASN A 77 7.19 16.97 6.16
C ASN A 77 8.29 15.91 6.32
N VAL A 78 8.46 15.08 5.28
CA VAL A 78 9.46 14.00 5.23
C VAL A 78 10.41 14.20 4.06
N LYS A 79 11.71 13.97 4.27
CA LYS A 79 12.72 13.99 3.20
C LYS A 79 13.13 12.55 2.88
N PHE A 80 12.70 12.04 1.74
CA PHE A 80 13.14 10.72 1.31
C PHE A 80 14.55 10.76 0.75
N LYS A 81 15.53 10.29 1.52
CA LYS A 81 16.89 9.99 1.02
C LYS A 81 16.97 8.69 0.20
N ILE A 82 15.83 8.01 -0.01
CA ILE A 82 15.73 6.75 -0.75
C ILE A 82 15.24 7.05 -2.16
N ARG A 83 15.68 6.27 -3.13
CA ARG A 83 15.23 6.38 -4.52
C ARG A 83 13.70 6.29 -4.59
N GLN A 84 13.08 7.33 -5.06
CA GLN A 84 11.63 7.39 -5.28
C GLN A 84 11.30 6.90 -6.69
N ALA A 85 10.19 6.19 -6.81
CA ALA A 85 9.67 5.76 -8.10
C ALA A 85 8.98 6.94 -8.81
N ASP A 86 9.03 6.94 -10.14
CA ASP A 86 8.30 7.88 -10.98
C ASP A 86 6.79 7.62 -10.86
N SER A 87 6.01 8.67 -10.58
CA SER A 87 4.56 8.56 -10.35
C SER A 87 3.80 8.04 -11.56
N MET A 88 4.19 8.49 -12.78
CA MET A 88 3.53 8.05 -14.02
C MET A 88 3.83 6.58 -14.31
N LYS A 89 5.06 6.12 -14.07
CA LYS A 89 5.41 4.70 -14.22
C LYS A 89 4.64 3.82 -13.24
N VAL A 90 4.48 4.28 -11.99
CA VAL A 90 3.68 3.58 -10.97
C VAL A 90 2.22 3.51 -11.39
N ALA A 91 1.63 4.61 -11.88
CA ALA A 91 0.25 4.66 -12.34
C ALA A 91 0.00 3.72 -13.53
N LYS A 92 0.84 3.78 -14.57
CA LYS A 92 0.74 2.87 -15.74
C LYS A 92 0.87 1.40 -15.33
N TYR A 93 1.80 1.09 -14.43
CA TYR A 93 1.95 -0.27 -13.91
C TYR A 93 0.71 -0.72 -13.13
N ALA A 94 0.14 0.17 -12.31
CA ALA A 94 -1.05 -0.11 -11.51
C ALA A 94 -2.26 -0.44 -12.38
N ILE A 95 -2.54 0.36 -13.39
CA ILE A 95 -3.65 0.14 -14.34
C ILE A 95 -3.47 -1.19 -15.09
N LYS A 96 -2.27 -1.44 -15.65
CA LYS A 96 -1.98 -2.71 -16.32
C LYS A 96 -2.21 -3.92 -15.42
N LYS A 97 -1.84 -3.84 -14.14
CA LYS A 97 -2.03 -4.94 -13.19
C LYS A 97 -3.47 -5.08 -12.70
N LEU A 98 -4.20 -3.97 -12.58
CA LEU A 98 -5.64 -3.96 -12.33
C LEU A 98 -6.40 -4.69 -13.44
N GLU A 99 -6.09 -4.41 -14.70
CA GLU A 99 -6.70 -5.06 -15.85
C GLU A 99 -6.42 -6.57 -15.88
N GLN A 100 -5.24 -6.98 -15.41
CA GLN A 100 -4.88 -8.39 -15.24
C GLN A 100 -5.53 -9.07 -14.02
N GLY A 101 -6.38 -8.39 -13.28
CA GLY A 101 -7.06 -8.92 -12.09
C GLY A 101 -6.13 -9.19 -10.90
N LYS A 102 -4.94 -8.54 -10.86
CA LYS A 102 -4.00 -8.73 -9.74
C LYS A 102 -4.51 -8.02 -8.50
N PHE A 103 -4.68 -8.76 -7.40
CA PHE A 103 -5.16 -8.19 -6.15
C PHE A 103 -4.12 -7.26 -5.50
N TYR A 104 -2.91 -7.78 -5.23
CA TYR A 104 -1.81 -6.94 -4.75
C TYR A 104 -0.99 -6.42 -5.92
N ILE A 105 -0.93 -5.12 -6.05
CA ILE A 105 -0.13 -4.42 -7.05
C ILE A 105 1.01 -3.71 -6.33
N VAL A 106 2.20 -4.30 -6.40
CA VAL A 106 3.41 -3.83 -5.70
C VAL A 106 4.45 -3.45 -6.75
N PRO A 107 4.59 -2.16 -7.09
CA PRO A 107 5.62 -1.67 -7.99
C PRO A 107 7.01 -1.76 -7.35
N GLY A 108 8.00 -2.20 -8.12
CA GLY A 108 9.37 -2.35 -7.64
C GLY A 108 9.67 -3.73 -7.05
N ILE A 109 10.85 -4.26 -7.37
CA ILE A 109 11.31 -5.56 -6.88
C ILE A 109 11.72 -5.45 -5.41
N ASP A 110 12.40 -4.39 -5.04
CA ASP A 110 12.78 -4.02 -3.69
C ASP A 110 11.58 -3.93 -2.74
N VAL A 111 10.49 -3.31 -3.18
CA VAL A 111 9.24 -3.21 -2.42
C VAL A 111 8.58 -4.58 -2.23
N LYS A 112 8.67 -5.47 -3.23
CA LYS A 112 8.18 -6.85 -3.10
C LYS A 112 8.97 -7.65 -2.07
N PHE A 113 10.29 -7.51 -2.06
CA PHE A 113 11.15 -8.13 -1.04
C PHE A 113 10.87 -7.58 0.36
N ALA A 114 10.70 -6.26 0.50
CA ALA A 114 10.31 -5.66 1.77
C ALA A 114 8.97 -6.23 2.27
N LYS A 115 7.95 -6.32 1.41
CA LYS A 115 6.67 -6.96 1.76
C LYS A 115 6.84 -8.43 2.16
N PHE A 116 7.67 -9.18 1.47
CA PHE A 116 7.94 -10.58 1.80
C PHE A 116 8.62 -10.69 3.18
N GLY A 117 9.60 -9.84 3.46
CA GLY A 117 10.28 -9.78 4.74
C GLY A 117 9.32 -9.56 5.93
N THR A 118 8.28 -8.73 5.77
CA THR A 118 7.30 -8.52 6.85
C THR A 118 6.48 -9.76 7.21
N LYS A 119 6.47 -10.78 6.37
CA LYS A 119 5.79 -12.06 6.65
C LYS A 119 6.68 -13.07 7.37
N ILE A 120 7.99 -12.96 7.19
CA ILE A 120 8.96 -13.93 7.72
C ILE A 120 9.53 -13.47 9.05
N PHE A 121 9.85 -12.17 9.17
CA PHE A 121 10.51 -11.66 10.35
C PHE A 121 9.51 -11.29 11.46
N PRO A 122 9.86 -11.50 12.73
CA PRO A 122 9.05 -11.07 13.87
C PRO A 122 8.78 -9.57 13.83
N SER A 123 7.59 -9.17 14.26
CA SER A 123 7.14 -7.76 14.26
C SER A 123 8.11 -6.82 14.98
N ASN A 124 8.73 -7.27 16.08
CA ASN A 124 9.72 -6.49 16.83
C ASN A 124 10.96 -6.13 15.99
N LEU A 125 11.44 -7.07 15.18
CA LEU A 125 12.58 -6.84 14.30
C LEU A 125 12.20 -5.87 13.17
N VAL A 126 11.04 -6.09 12.55
CA VAL A 126 10.50 -5.20 11.52
C VAL A 126 10.34 -3.78 12.06
N SER A 127 9.81 -3.63 13.28
CA SER A 127 9.65 -2.32 13.95
C SER A 127 10.98 -1.60 14.17
N LYS A 128 12.01 -2.31 14.63
CA LYS A 128 13.37 -1.73 14.81
C LYS A 128 13.93 -1.23 13.47
N VAL A 129 13.85 -2.05 12.43
CA VAL A 129 14.32 -1.67 11.09
C VAL A 129 13.54 -0.46 10.56
N THR A 130 12.22 -0.48 10.69
CA THR A 130 11.37 0.63 10.25
C THR A 130 11.68 1.91 11.02
N TYR A 131 11.92 1.84 12.33
CA TYR A 131 12.34 2.98 13.13
C TYR A 131 13.64 3.60 12.58
N MET A 132 14.67 2.78 12.34
CA MET A 132 15.95 3.28 11.79
C MET A 132 15.76 3.95 10.43
N VAL A 133 14.94 3.36 9.56
CA VAL A 133 14.62 3.94 8.25
C VAL A 133 13.88 5.27 8.38
N GLN A 134 12.89 5.36 9.29
CA GLN A 134 12.13 6.60 9.51
C GLN A 134 12.98 7.69 10.17
N LYS A 135 13.80 7.36 11.15
CA LYS A 135 14.73 8.33 11.79
C LYS A 135 15.65 8.97 10.75
N ARG A 136 16.18 8.19 9.82
CA ARG A 136 17.00 8.72 8.71
C ARG A 136 16.21 9.63 7.76
N LYS A 137 14.91 9.41 7.57
CA LYS A 137 14.04 10.22 6.70
C LYS A 137 13.66 11.56 7.34
N LEU A 138 13.48 11.58 8.65
CA LEU A 138 13.08 12.78 9.39
C LEU A 138 14.24 13.73 9.69
N GLY A 139 15.46 13.45 9.15
CA GLY A 139 16.67 14.22 9.43
C GLY A 139 17.08 14.01 10.90
N GLY A 140 18.16 13.30 11.14
CA GLY A 140 18.63 12.76 12.41
C GLY A 140 18.74 13.66 13.64
N ASP A 141 18.11 14.83 13.70
CA ASP A 141 18.16 15.81 14.76
C ASP A 141 16.75 16.18 15.26
N ARG A 142 16.12 15.23 15.96
CA ARG A 142 15.12 15.55 17.00
C ARG A 142 15.44 14.64 18.18
N ASP A 143 16.37 15.13 18.99
CA ASP A 143 16.54 14.67 20.35
C ASP A 143 15.36 15.10 21.20
#